data_6c953436b97a3dbd8fea0b901dcdf44c
#
_entry.id   6c953436b97a3dbd8fea0b901dcdf44c
#
_cell.length_a   1.000
_cell.length_b   1.000
_cell.length_c   1.000
_cell.angle_alpha   90.00
_cell.angle_beta   90.00
_cell.angle_gamma   90.00
#
_symmetry.space_group_name_H-M   'P 1'
#
loop_
_entity.id
_entity.type
_entity.pdbx_description
1 polymer ?
#
loop_
_entity_poly.entity_id
_entity_poly.type
_entity_poly.pdbx_seq_one_letter_code
_entity_poly.pdbx_strand_id
1 'polypeptide(L)'
;VTGCGSNADDAKNDTQASKASESETSANADQEAAMHVADLIDAIYVQERTDDTDKQCKEAKEAWDKLTDAQKELVEGENADPDYFGRDTGDASKDDPRNQDDIGENEILVVSFGTSFNDSRVADIKGVEDAIAAANPDWSVRRAFTAQIIINHVQARDDEKIDNMDQALERAVKNGVKNLVVQPTHLMHGAEYDELSETVEKYKDKFESVKIAEPLLGEVGSDATVVNEDKKAVAEILTEEAVEKAGYDSLDAAKEEGTAFVFMGHGTSHTAKISYSQMQSQMTDLGYENVFIGTVEGEPEDTSCESVI
;
A
#
# COMPACT_ATOMS: atom_id res chain seq x y z
N VAL A 1 37.86 67.73 -42.84
CA VAL A 1 37.88 66.47 -43.57
C VAL A 1 37.47 65.33 -42.60
N THR A 2 36.26 64.95 -42.68
CA THR A 2 35.52 63.71 -42.54
C THR A 2 36.21 62.47 -41.92
N GLY A 3 35.57 61.88 -40.92
CA GLY A 3 35.82 60.51 -40.48
C GLY A 3 34.55 59.94 -39.93
N CYS A 4 33.90 59.02 -40.67
CA CYS A 4 32.79 58.19 -40.23
C CYS A 4 33.32 57.13 -39.24
N GLY A 5 32.64 57.04 -38.11
CA GLY A 5 32.74 55.88 -37.17
C GLY A 5 31.40 55.15 -37.20
N SER A 6 31.40 53.94 -37.70
CA SER A 6 30.27 53.05 -37.78
C SER A 6 30.04 52.32 -36.43
N ASN A 7 28.83 52.44 -35.92
CA ASN A 7 28.27 51.66 -34.84
C ASN A 7 28.22 50.16 -35.25
N ALA A 8 28.87 49.36 -34.47
CA ALA A 8 28.83 47.89 -34.57
C ALA A 8 28.51 47.20 -33.21
N ASP A 9 27.87 47.91 -32.23
CA ASP A 9 27.58 47.37 -30.90
C ASP A 9 26.10 47.12 -30.58
N ASP A 10 25.17 47.46 -31.47
CA ASP A 10 23.74 47.27 -31.17
C ASP A 10 23.13 45.90 -31.57
N ALA A 11 23.85 45.12 -32.39
CA ALA A 11 23.34 43.83 -32.85
C ALA A 11 23.58 42.66 -31.89
N LYS A 12 24.47 42.81 -30.87
CA LYS A 12 24.73 41.76 -29.88
C LYS A 12 23.83 41.82 -28.66
N ASN A 13 23.25 42.94 -28.34
CA ASN A 13 22.39 43.13 -27.18
C ASN A 13 20.93 42.65 -27.45
N ASP A 14 20.43 42.79 -28.66
CA ASP A 14 19.11 42.34 -29.07
C ASP A 14 19.01 40.80 -29.15
N THR A 15 20.12 40.13 -29.55
CA THR A 15 20.15 38.65 -29.64
C THR A 15 20.28 37.98 -28.25
N GLN A 16 20.84 38.69 -27.27
CA GLN A 16 21.00 38.20 -25.92
C GLN A 16 19.73 38.42 -25.10
N ALA A 17 19.02 39.54 -25.29
CA ALA A 17 17.74 39.83 -24.69
C ALA A 17 16.60 38.95 -25.25
N SER A 18 16.61 38.67 -26.57
CA SER A 18 15.61 37.76 -27.17
C SER A 18 15.84 36.30 -26.73
N LYS A 19 17.08 35.82 -26.60
CA LYS A 19 17.40 34.48 -26.08
C LYS A 19 17.03 34.34 -24.60
N ALA A 20 17.25 35.37 -23.77
CA ALA A 20 16.87 35.34 -22.38
C ALA A 20 15.33 35.32 -22.22
N SER A 21 14.59 36.11 -23.01
CA SER A 21 13.13 36.14 -23.03
C SER A 21 12.52 34.82 -23.56
N GLU A 22 13.09 34.20 -24.58
CA GLU A 22 12.66 32.88 -25.08
C GLU A 22 12.96 31.77 -24.07
N SER A 23 14.08 31.85 -23.34
CA SER A 23 14.43 30.90 -22.28
C SER A 23 13.49 31.00 -21.08
N GLU A 24 13.16 32.21 -20.65
CA GLU A 24 12.19 32.44 -19.56
C GLU A 24 10.77 32.00 -19.95
N THR A 25 10.35 32.24 -21.18
CA THR A 25 9.03 31.81 -21.68
C THR A 25 8.95 30.29 -21.76
N SER A 26 10.03 29.63 -22.20
CA SER A 26 10.11 28.15 -22.24
C SER A 26 10.09 27.54 -20.84
N ALA A 27 10.84 28.09 -19.89
CA ALA A 27 10.88 27.64 -18.51
C ALA A 27 9.51 27.78 -17.82
N ASN A 28 8.78 28.87 -18.09
CA ASN A 28 7.42 29.06 -17.58
C ASN A 28 6.44 28.03 -18.16
N ALA A 29 6.54 27.74 -19.46
CA ALA A 29 5.69 26.74 -20.13
C ALA A 29 5.96 25.31 -19.58
N ASP A 30 7.23 24.99 -19.31
CA ASP A 30 7.59 23.70 -18.70
C ASP A 30 7.05 23.56 -17.28
N GLN A 31 7.10 24.62 -16.49
CA GLN A 31 6.56 24.68 -15.14
C GLN A 31 5.01 24.55 -15.16
N GLU A 32 4.33 25.23 -16.08
CA GLU A 32 2.87 25.15 -16.23
C GLU A 32 2.42 23.72 -16.62
N ALA A 33 3.17 23.06 -17.52
CA ALA A 33 2.89 21.68 -17.91
C ALA A 33 3.08 20.71 -16.75
N ALA A 34 4.14 20.88 -15.96
CA ALA A 34 4.39 20.06 -14.77
C ALA A 34 3.34 20.27 -13.67
N MET A 35 2.95 21.52 -13.42
CA MET A 35 1.90 21.86 -12.44
C MET A 35 0.54 21.25 -12.85
N HIS A 36 0.19 21.30 -14.13
CA HIS A 36 -1.05 20.67 -14.60
C HIS A 36 -1.08 19.17 -14.32
N VAL A 37 0.05 18.47 -14.51
CA VAL A 37 0.16 17.05 -14.19
C VAL A 37 0.12 16.82 -12.68
N ALA A 38 0.76 17.67 -11.89
CA ALA A 38 0.69 17.61 -10.44
C ALA A 38 -0.77 17.71 -9.93
N ASP A 39 -1.55 18.66 -10.46
CA ASP A 39 -2.97 18.82 -10.12
C ASP A 39 -3.79 17.55 -10.47
N LEU A 40 -3.51 16.91 -11.61
CA LEU A 40 -4.17 15.66 -11.99
C LEU A 40 -3.81 14.49 -11.09
N ILE A 41 -2.56 14.40 -10.65
CA ILE A 41 -2.10 13.38 -9.69
C ILE A 41 -2.75 13.62 -8.33
N ASP A 42 -2.75 14.85 -7.83
CA ASP A 42 -3.36 15.18 -6.54
C ASP A 42 -4.87 14.89 -6.54
N ALA A 43 -5.54 15.05 -7.67
CA ALA A 43 -6.97 14.72 -7.82
C ALA A 43 -7.29 13.22 -7.70
N ILE A 44 -6.33 12.34 -7.96
CA ILE A 44 -6.48 10.88 -7.77
C ILE A 44 -5.84 10.38 -6.47
N TYR A 45 -5.14 11.23 -5.74
CA TYR A 45 -4.57 10.91 -4.43
C TYR A 45 -5.61 11.12 -3.32
N VAL A 46 -6.71 10.39 -3.42
CA VAL A 46 -7.88 10.52 -2.54
C VAL A 46 -8.41 9.15 -2.12
N GLN A 47 -9.02 9.10 -0.93
CA GLN A 47 -9.60 7.86 -0.38
C GLN A 47 -11.05 7.61 -0.82
N GLU A 48 -11.49 8.29 -1.85
CA GLU A 48 -12.84 8.20 -2.37
C GLU A 48 -12.83 7.77 -3.84
N ARG A 49 -13.79 6.90 -4.19
CA ARG A 49 -14.08 6.56 -5.57
C ARG A 49 -15.37 7.21 -6.01
N THR A 50 -15.34 7.87 -7.17
CA THR A 50 -16.49 8.49 -7.82
C THR A 50 -16.66 7.93 -9.23
N ASP A 51 -17.72 8.35 -9.92
CA ASP A 51 -17.97 8.01 -11.33
C ASP A 51 -16.87 8.55 -12.26
N ASP A 52 -16.13 9.58 -11.83
CA ASP A 52 -15.06 10.22 -12.60
C ASP A 52 -13.69 9.55 -12.38
N THR A 53 -13.53 8.67 -11.40
CA THR A 53 -12.21 8.11 -11.00
C THR A 53 -11.49 7.42 -12.15
N ASP A 54 -12.18 6.59 -12.94
CA ASP A 54 -11.56 5.89 -14.07
C ASP A 54 -11.03 6.87 -15.12
N LYS A 55 -11.79 7.92 -15.40
CA LYS A 55 -11.40 9.00 -16.32
C LYS A 55 -10.21 9.77 -15.78
N GLN A 56 -10.26 10.16 -14.50
CA GLN A 56 -9.19 10.92 -13.84
C GLN A 56 -7.86 10.14 -13.82
N CYS A 57 -7.88 8.84 -13.52
CA CYS A 57 -6.69 7.98 -13.57
C CYS A 57 -6.07 7.96 -14.98
N LYS A 58 -6.90 7.81 -16.01
CA LYS A 58 -6.44 7.81 -17.39
C LYS A 58 -5.86 9.17 -17.80
N GLU A 59 -6.54 10.26 -17.48
CA GLU A 59 -6.10 11.62 -17.80
C GLU A 59 -4.77 11.98 -17.14
N ALA A 60 -4.57 11.60 -15.87
CA ALA A 60 -3.32 11.81 -15.15
C ALA A 60 -2.14 11.11 -15.84
N LYS A 61 -2.31 9.83 -16.21
CA LYS A 61 -1.27 9.07 -16.89
C LYS A 61 -0.98 9.59 -18.31
N GLU A 62 -2.02 9.90 -19.08
CA GLU A 62 -1.86 10.45 -20.43
C GLU A 62 -1.17 11.82 -20.43
N ALA A 63 -1.44 12.64 -19.42
CA ALA A 63 -0.77 13.94 -19.26
C ALA A 63 0.69 13.77 -18.85
N TRP A 64 0.99 12.85 -17.92
CA TRP A 64 2.36 12.50 -17.54
C TRP A 64 3.19 11.99 -18.72
N ASP A 65 2.61 11.10 -19.54
CA ASP A 65 3.30 10.51 -20.69
C ASP A 65 3.68 11.53 -21.79
N LYS A 66 3.01 12.69 -21.79
CA LYS A 66 3.32 13.80 -22.72
C LYS A 66 4.46 14.69 -22.23
N LEU A 67 4.81 14.63 -20.95
CA LEU A 67 5.91 15.41 -20.41
C LEU A 67 7.25 14.89 -20.90
N THR A 68 8.17 15.81 -21.15
CA THR A 68 9.61 15.49 -21.32
C THR A 68 10.19 15.07 -19.96
N ASP A 69 11.34 14.41 -19.97
CA ASP A 69 12.02 14.02 -18.73
C ASP A 69 12.34 15.25 -17.85
N ALA A 70 12.73 16.36 -18.47
CA ALA A 70 13.00 17.61 -17.75
C ALA A 70 11.71 18.20 -17.10
N GLN A 71 10.56 18.08 -17.74
CA GLN A 71 9.28 18.52 -17.18
C GLN A 71 8.82 17.61 -16.05
N LYS A 72 9.08 16.29 -16.13
CA LYS A 72 8.74 15.33 -15.06
C LYS A 72 9.47 15.66 -13.76
N GLU A 73 10.73 16.11 -13.84
CA GLU A 73 11.49 16.55 -12.67
C GLU A 73 10.91 17.81 -11.98
N LEU A 74 10.04 18.54 -12.66
CA LEU A 74 9.37 19.73 -12.14
C LEU A 74 7.99 19.44 -11.53
N VAL A 75 7.53 18.19 -11.59
CA VAL A 75 6.24 17.81 -11.03
C VAL A 75 6.30 17.88 -9.51
N GLU A 76 5.55 18.82 -8.93
CA GLU A 76 5.48 19.05 -7.50
C GLU A 76 4.06 19.52 -7.16
N GLY A 77 3.38 18.78 -6.29
CA GLY A 77 2.02 19.07 -5.80
C GLY A 77 1.92 18.81 -4.31
N GLU A 78 0.71 18.68 -3.78
CA GLU A 78 0.49 18.30 -2.39
C GLU A 78 1.00 16.88 -2.13
N ASN A 79 0.72 15.97 -3.05
CA ASN A 79 1.11 14.56 -3.00
C ASN A 79 1.84 14.12 -4.28
N ALA A 80 1.76 14.92 -5.34
CA ALA A 80 2.45 14.65 -6.59
C ALA A 80 3.94 14.91 -6.44
N ASP A 81 4.74 14.03 -7.00
CA ASP A 81 6.20 14.13 -7.07
C ASP A 81 6.73 13.56 -8.40
N PRO A 82 8.00 13.81 -8.76
CA PRO A 82 8.58 13.29 -10.00
C PRO A 82 8.62 11.75 -10.08
N ASP A 83 8.57 11.07 -8.94
CA ASP A 83 8.63 9.61 -8.85
C ASP A 83 7.25 8.95 -8.86
N TYR A 84 6.16 9.70 -8.83
CA TYR A 84 4.81 9.12 -8.67
C TYR A 84 4.52 8.00 -9.68
N PHE A 85 4.76 8.22 -10.97
CA PHE A 85 4.63 7.18 -12.01
C PHE A 85 5.95 6.47 -12.34
N GLY A 86 7.08 7.01 -11.93
CA GLY A 86 8.41 6.50 -12.23
C GLY A 86 8.93 5.44 -11.25
N ARG A 87 8.28 5.25 -10.12
CA ARG A 87 8.62 4.18 -9.17
C ARG A 87 8.18 2.84 -9.71
N ASP A 88 9.01 2.30 -10.56
CA ASP A 88 8.86 0.91 -10.98
C ASP A 88 9.42 -0.01 -9.90
N THR A 89 8.52 -0.80 -9.33
CA THR A 89 8.85 -1.76 -8.28
C THR A 89 8.54 -3.18 -8.74
N GLY A 90 8.69 -3.44 -10.03
CA GLY A 90 8.50 -4.75 -10.62
C GLY A 90 7.47 -4.76 -11.75
N ASP A 91 6.99 -5.95 -12.06
CA ASP A 91 6.15 -6.24 -13.21
C ASP A 91 4.70 -6.47 -12.79
N ALA A 92 3.84 -5.48 -13.05
CA ALA A 92 2.41 -5.55 -12.76
C ALA A 92 1.69 -6.71 -13.47
N SER A 93 2.21 -7.18 -14.61
CA SER A 93 1.62 -8.29 -15.35
C SER A 93 1.67 -9.64 -14.63
N LYS A 94 2.48 -9.74 -13.57
CA LYS A 94 2.57 -10.94 -12.72
C LYS A 94 1.51 -10.97 -11.63
N ASP A 95 0.80 -9.87 -11.41
CA ASP A 95 -0.29 -9.81 -10.45
C ASP A 95 -1.59 -10.31 -11.07
N ASP A 96 -2.51 -10.72 -10.20
CA ASP A 96 -3.89 -11.07 -10.53
C ASP A 96 -4.80 -10.20 -9.66
N PRO A 97 -5.56 -9.26 -10.21
CA PRO A 97 -6.47 -8.42 -9.43
C PRO A 97 -7.64 -9.19 -8.81
N ARG A 98 -7.81 -10.47 -9.15
CA ARG A 98 -8.84 -11.36 -8.61
C ARG A 98 -10.23 -10.72 -8.53
N ASN A 99 -10.64 -10.13 -9.66
CA ASN A 99 -11.95 -9.47 -9.81
C ASN A 99 -12.85 -10.18 -10.84
N GLN A 100 -12.74 -11.49 -10.92
CA GLN A 100 -13.48 -12.31 -11.89
C GLN A 100 -14.99 -12.31 -11.62
N ASP A 101 -15.75 -12.45 -12.70
CA ASP A 101 -17.18 -12.73 -12.67
C ASP A 101 -17.44 -14.24 -12.79
N ASP A 102 -18.68 -14.67 -12.53
CA ASP A 102 -19.16 -16.07 -12.72
C ASP A 102 -18.36 -17.14 -11.96
N ILE A 103 -18.08 -16.88 -10.70
CA ILE A 103 -17.18 -17.69 -9.86
C ILE A 103 -17.87 -18.73 -8.96
N GLY A 104 -19.18 -18.89 -9.05
CA GLY A 104 -19.93 -19.84 -8.23
C GLY A 104 -20.56 -19.22 -6.99
N GLU A 105 -21.07 -20.09 -6.09
CA GLU A 105 -21.89 -19.67 -4.96
C GLU A 105 -21.09 -19.41 -3.68
N ASN A 106 -19.87 -19.90 -3.57
CA ASN A 106 -19.01 -19.81 -2.39
C ASN A 106 -17.78 -18.95 -2.70
N GLU A 107 -17.58 -17.89 -1.95
CA GLU A 107 -16.48 -16.95 -2.15
C GLU A 107 -15.74 -16.65 -0.85
N ILE A 108 -14.42 -16.61 -0.94
CA ILE A 108 -13.55 -15.96 0.04
C ILE A 108 -13.07 -14.64 -0.57
N LEU A 109 -13.47 -13.52 0.04
CA LEU A 109 -12.99 -12.19 -0.32
C LEU A 109 -11.83 -11.83 0.60
N VAL A 110 -10.61 -11.86 0.04
CA VAL A 110 -9.41 -11.44 0.76
C VAL A 110 -9.29 -9.94 0.70
N VAL A 111 -9.26 -9.30 1.86
CA VAL A 111 -9.25 -7.83 1.99
C VAL A 111 -7.92 -7.38 2.57
N SER A 112 -7.19 -6.56 1.83
CA SER A 112 -5.92 -5.98 2.22
C SER A 112 -5.99 -4.45 2.17
N PHE A 113 -5.14 -3.78 2.94
CA PHE A 113 -4.91 -2.34 2.75
C PHE A 113 -4.45 -2.06 1.33
N GLY A 114 -3.50 -2.85 0.86
CA GLY A 114 -2.93 -2.78 -0.47
C GLY A 114 -1.53 -2.18 -0.50
N THR A 115 -0.89 -2.30 -1.66
CA THR A 115 0.38 -1.64 -1.96
C THR A 115 0.47 -1.30 -3.44
N SER A 116 1.06 -0.16 -3.76
CA SER A 116 1.38 0.24 -5.12
C SER A 116 2.68 -0.38 -5.64
N PHE A 117 3.47 -1.00 -4.76
CA PHE A 117 4.71 -1.69 -5.13
C PHE A 117 4.40 -3.04 -5.76
N ASN A 118 4.67 -3.19 -7.06
CA ASN A 118 4.34 -4.40 -7.82
C ASN A 118 5.01 -5.65 -7.25
N ASP A 119 6.28 -5.58 -6.89
CA ASP A 119 7.00 -6.72 -6.31
C ASP A 119 6.38 -7.18 -5.00
N SER A 120 6.08 -6.27 -4.08
CA SER A 120 5.43 -6.60 -2.81
C SER A 120 4.00 -7.10 -3.02
N ARG A 121 3.25 -6.50 -3.95
CA ARG A 121 1.88 -6.95 -4.23
C ARG A 121 1.86 -8.38 -4.74
N VAL A 122 2.78 -8.74 -5.61
CA VAL A 122 2.90 -10.10 -6.15
C VAL A 122 3.47 -11.08 -5.11
N ALA A 123 4.53 -10.71 -4.40
CA ALA A 123 5.19 -11.61 -3.46
C ALA A 123 4.36 -11.83 -2.19
N ASP A 124 3.81 -10.76 -1.63
CA ASP A 124 3.18 -10.80 -0.31
C ASP A 124 1.66 -10.97 -0.41
N ILE A 125 0.96 -10.01 -1.02
CA ILE A 125 -0.52 -10.05 -1.06
C ILE A 125 -1.02 -11.21 -1.91
N LYS A 126 -0.57 -11.29 -3.17
CA LYS A 126 -0.93 -12.40 -4.04
C LYS A 126 -0.47 -13.75 -3.47
N GLY A 127 0.70 -13.79 -2.83
CA GLY A 127 1.19 -15.00 -2.16
C GLY A 127 0.23 -15.52 -1.07
N VAL A 128 -0.30 -14.63 -0.24
CA VAL A 128 -1.32 -14.96 0.77
C VAL A 128 -2.63 -15.43 0.10
N GLU A 129 -3.08 -14.73 -0.92
CA GLU A 129 -4.30 -15.09 -1.68
C GLU A 129 -4.17 -16.46 -2.36
N ASP A 130 -3.03 -16.74 -2.97
CA ASP A 130 -2.73 -18.03 -3.60
C ASP A 130 -2.72 -19.17 -2.58
N ALA A 131 -2.16 -18.95 -1.38
CA ALA A 131 -2.15 -19.92 -0.30
C ALA A 131 -3.57 -20.21 0.21
N ILE A 132 -4.40 -19.17 0.36
CA ILE A 132 -5.82 -19.32 0.74
C ILE A 132 -6.57 -20.10 -0.33
N ALA A 133 -6.37 -19.78 -1.61
CA ALA A 133 -7.00 -20.49 -2.72
C ALA A 133 -6.61 -21.98 -2.77
N ALA A 134 -5.33 -22.28 -2.57
CA ALA A 134 -4.83 -23.65 -2.54
C ALA A 134 -5.41 -24.46 -1.36
N ALA A 135 -5.62 -23.83 -0.21
CA ALA A 135 -6.21 -24.47 0.97
C ALA A 135 -7.74 -24.66 0.86
N ASN A 136 -8.40 -23.92 -0.03
CA ASN A 136 -9.86 -23.92 -0.16
C ASN A 136 -10.30 -24.12 -1.62
N PRO A 137 -10.01 -25.28 -2.24
CA PRO A 137 -10.20 -25.50 -3.69
C PRO A 137 -11.67 -25.43 -4.15
N ASP A 138 -12.62 -25.60 -3.23
CA ASP A 138 -14.07 -25.53 -3.51
C ASP A 138 -14.64 -24.12 -3.38
N TRP A 139 -13.81 -23.14 -3.04
CA TRP A 139 -14.17 -21.74 -2.88
C TRP A 139 -13.46 -20.88 -3.90
N SER A 140 -14.15 -19.91 -4.45
CA SER A 140 -13.52 -18.87 -5.26
C SER A 140 -12.84 -17.85 -4.37
N VAL A 141 -11.65 -17.39 -4.75
CA VAL A 141 -10.90 -16.39 -4.00
C VAL A 141 -10.79 -15.12 -4.82
N ARG A 142 -11.29 -14.01 -4.26
CA ARG A 142 -11.21 -12.69 -4.87
C ARG A 142 -10.54 -11.69 -3.94
N ARG A 143 -10.19 -10.54 -4.49
CA ARG A 143 -9.46 -9.46 -3.80
C ARG A 143 -10.32 -8.22 -3.65
N ALA A 144 -10.13 -7.53 -2.52
CA ALA A 144 -10.45 -6.12 -2.37
C ALA A 144 -9.31 -5.39 -1.66
N PHE A 145 -9.08 -4.12 -2.02
CA PHE A 145 -8.22 -3.21 -1.25
C PHE A 145 -9.07 -2.18 -0.53
N THR A 146 -8.60 -1.74 0.64
CA THR A 146 -9.26 -0.68 1.42
C THR A 146 -8.69 0.71 1.10
N ALA A 147 -7.42 0.81 0.68
CA ALA A 147 -6.78 2.07 0.36
C ALA A 147 -7.10 2.52 -1.08
N GLN A 148 -8.09 3.39 -1.26
CA GLN A 148 -8.48 3.91 -2.58
C GLN A 148 -7.33 4.67 -3.27
N ILE A 149 -6.50 5.38 -2.51
CA ILE A 149 -5.29 6.04 -3.03
C ILE A 149 -4.39 5.05 -3.77
N ILE A 150 -4.18 3.87 -3.19
CA ILE A 150 -3.36 2.80 -3.80
C ILE A 150 -4.05 2.24 -5.04
N ILE A 151 -5.35 1.98 -4.96
CA ILE A 151 -6.14 1.49 -6.10
C ILE A 151 -6.01 2.47 -7.28
N ASN A 152 -6.19 3.76 -7.04
CA ASN A 152 -6.09 4.79 -8.07
C ASN A 152 -4.68 4.87 -8.67
N HIS A 153 -3.65 4.78 -7.84
CA HIS A 153 -2.26 4.81 -8.28
C HIS A 153 -1.94 3.64 -9.21
N VAL A 154 -2.27 2.42 -8.81
CA VAL A 154 -2.06 1.21 -9.61
C VAL A 154 -2.85 1.26 -10.91
N GLN A 155 -4.11 1.70 -10.85
CA GLN A 155 -4.94 1.85 -12.05
C GLN A 155 -4.37 2.90 -13.01
N ALA A 156 -3.94 4.06 -12.52
CA ALA A 156 -3.38 5.10 -13.36
C ALA A 156 -2.07 4.69 -14.01
N ARG A 157 -1.16 4.07 -13.24
CA ARG A 157 0.16 3.67 -13.70
C ARG A 157 0.15 2.46 -14.62
N ASP A 158 -0.59 1.39 -14.24
CA ASP A 158 -0.49 0.06 -14.84
C ASP A 158 -1.80 -0.41 -15.50
N ASP A 159 -2.87 0.39 -15.46
CA ASP A 159 -4.23 0.02 -15.89
C ASP A 159 -4.76 -1.27 -15.21
N GLU A 160 -4.22 -1.61 -14.06
CA GLU A 160 -4.69 -2.72 -13.25
C GLU A 160 -5.86 -2.26 -12.37
N LYS A 161 -7.02 -2.90 -12.55
CA LYS A 161 -8.25 -2.55 -11.84
C LYS A 161 -8.46 -3.47 -10.66
N ILE A 162 -8.18 -2.95 -9.47
CA ILE A 162 -8.41 -3.63 -8.20
C ILE A 162 -9.70 -3.09 -7.60
N ASP A 163 -10.60 -3.98 -7.19
CA ASP A 163 -11.85 -3.60 -6.55
C ASP A 163 -11.59 -3.01 -5.15
N ASN A 164 -12.28 -1.94 -4.81
CA ASN A 164 -12.45 -1.55 -3.41
C ASN A 164 -13.52 -2.43 -2.74
N MET A 165 -13.81 -2.21 -1.46
CA MET A 165 -14.76 -3.04 -0.72
C MET A 165 -16.16 -3.02 -1.34
N ASP A 166 -16.68 -1.85 -1.69
CA ASP A 166 -18.03 -1.74 -2.27
C ASP A 166 -18.09 -2.43 -3.64
N GLN A 167 -17.11 -2.21 -4.50
CA GLN A 167 -17.04 -2.86 -5.81
C GLN A 167 -16.97 -4.39 -5.69
N ALA A 168 -16.15 -4.90 -4.77
CA ALA A 168 -15.99 -6.34 -4.56
C ALA A 168 -17.28 -6.97 -4.01
N LEU A 169 -17.96 -6.33 -3.09
CA LEU A 169 -19.22 -6.81 -2.52
C LEU A 169 -20.37 -6.75 -3.54
N GLU A 170 -20.46 -5.67 -4.31
CA GLU A 170 -21.43 -5.56 -5.42
C GLU A 170 -21.18 -6.63 -6.49
N ARG A 171 -19.91 -6.90 -6.82
CA ARG A 171 -19.53 -7.98 -7.74
C ARG A 171 -19.93 -9.35 -7.19
N ALA A 172 -19.74 -9.61 -5.90
CA ALA A 172 -20.17 -10.86 -5.27
C ALA A 172 -21.69 -11.05 -5.36
N VAL A 173 -22.47 -10.00 -5.10
CA VAL A 173 -23.92 -10.01 -5.26
C VAL A 173 -24.31 -10.30 -6.73
N LYS A 174 -23.69 -9.60 -7.67
CA LYS A 174 -23.94 -9.78 -9.11
C LYS A 174 -23.57 -11.20 -9.58
N ASN A 175 -22.52 -11.79 -9.03
CA ASN A 175 -22.09 -13.14 -9.33
C ASN A 175 -22.99 -14.23 -8.74
N GLY A 176 -23.97 -13.85 -7.91
CA GLY A 176 -24.86 -14.81 -7.26
C GLY A 176 -24.22 -15.59 -6.13
N VAL A 177 -23.21 -15.02 -5.48
CA VAL A 177 -22.57 -15.61 -4.30
C VAL A 177 -23.61 -15.73 -3.19
N LYS A 178 -23.70 -16.92 -2.58
CA LYS A 178 -24.59 -17.21 -1.45
C LYS A 178 -23.85 -17.20 -0.13
N ASN A 179 -22.66 -17.79 -0.11
CA ASN A 179 -21.83 -17.90 1.07
C ASN A 179 -20.56 -17.08 0.88
N LEU A 180 -20.42 -16.04 1.68
CA LEU A 180 -19.28 -15.13 1.65
C LEU A 180 -18.48 -15.24 2.95
N VAL A 181 -17.19 -15.48 2.83
CA VAL A 181 -16.20 -15.31 3.90
C VAL A 181 -15.33 -14.13 3.55
N VAL A 182 -15.26 -13.14 4.42
CA VAL A 182 -14.34 -12.00 4.28
C VAL A 182 -13.11 -12.29 5.13
N GLN A 183 -11.95 -12.43 4.47
CA GLN A 183 -10.66 -12.69 5.12
C GLN A 183 -9.80 -11.44 5.09
N PRO A 184 -9.70 -10.68 6.17
CA PRO A 184 -8.76 -9.57 6.25
C PRO A 184 -7.32 -10.10 6.32
N THR A 185 -6.39 -9.38 5.69
CA THR A 185 -4.95 -9.58 5.87
C THR A 185 -4.38 -8.61 6.91
N HIS A 186 -5.23 -7.86 7.56
CA HIS A 186 -4.88 -6.91 8.62
C HIS A 186 -4.24 -7.64 9.80
N LEU A 187 -3.31 -6.95 10.46
CA LEU A 187 -2.57 -7.51 11.57
C LEU A 187 -3.46 -7.75 12.81
N MET A 188 -4.37 -6.80 13.09
CA MET A 188 -5.17 -6.77 14.32
C MET A 188 -6.55 -6.15 14.09
N HIS A 189 -7.38 -6.19 15.14
CA HIS A 189 -8.68 -5.49 15.23
C HIS A 189 -8.50 -3.96 15.34
N GLY A 190 -7.87 -3.33 14.33
CA GLY A 190 -7.64 -1.91 14.27
C GLY A 190 -8.75 -1.14 13.55
N ALA A 191 -8.48 0.11 13.20
CA ALA A 191 -9.44 1.00 12.54
C ALA A 191 -9.92 0.45 11.19
N GLU A 192 -9.00 -0.08 10.38
CA GLU A 192 -9.33 -0.64 9.06
C GLU A 192 -10.20 -1.90 9.19
N TYR A 193 -10.00 -2.72 10.23
CA TYR A 193 -10.85 -3.87 10.50
C TYR A 193 -12.27 -3.44 10.89
N ASP A 194 -12.40 -2.39 11.69
CA ASP A 194 -13.69 -1.83 12.07
C ASP A 194 -14.43 -1.29 10.83
N GLU A 195 -13.76 -0.54 9.96
CA GLU A 195 -14.34 0.02 8.74
C GLU A 195 -14.79 -1.08 7.75
N LEU A 196 -13.98 -2.11 7.55
CA LEU A 196 -14.38 -3.22 6.69
C LEU A 196 -15.57 -3.97 7.24
N SER A 197 -15.64 -4.15 8.56
CA SER A 197 -16.75 -4.81 9.22
C SER A 197 -18.05 -4.03 9.06
N GLU A 198 -18.01 -2.71 9.23
CA GLU A 198 -19.15 -1.81 8.98
C GLU A 198 -19.60 -1.86 7.52
N THR A 199 -18.67 -1.95 6.59
CA THR A 199 -18.99 -2.03 5.15
C THR A 199 -19.65 -3.36 4.83
N VAL A 200 -19.13 -4.48 5.33
CA VAL A 200 -19.71 -5.81 5.13
C VAL A 200 -21.14 -5.88 5.71
N GLU A 201 -21.38 -5.26 6.87
CA GLU A 201 -22.71 -5.22 7.51
C GLU A 201 -23.79 -4.61 6.59
N LYS A 202 -23.44 -3.64 5.74
CA LYS A 202 -24.38 -3.04 4.79
C LYS A 202 -24.86 -4.01 3.70
N TYR A 203 -24.07 -5.06 3.44
CA TYR A 203 -24.36 -6.04 2.40
C TYR A 203 -24.83 -7.41 2.92
N LYS A 204 -24.83 -7.64 4.22
CA LYS A 204 -25.08 -8.98 4.79
C LYS A 204 -26.39 -9.62 4.35
N ASP A 205 -27.44 -8.81 4.20
CA ASP A 205 -28.77 -9.30 3.79
C ASP A 205 -28.83 -9.70 2.29
N LYS A 206 -27.76 -9.46 1.54
CA LYS A 206 -27.64 -9.85 0.14
C LYS A 206 -27.15 -11.29 -0.04
N PHE A 207 -26.68 -11.93 1.03
CA PHE A 207 -26.11 -13.28 1.02
C PHE A 207 -26.89 -14.21 1.95
N GLU A 208 -26.83 -15.51 1.71
CA GLU A 208 -27.38 -16.50 2.62
C GLU A 208 -26.54 -16.61 3.91
N SER A 209 -25.23 -16.43 3.77
CA SER A 209 -24.27 -16.48 4.87
C SER A 209 -23.12 -15.50 4.61
N VAL A 210 -22.80 -14.69 5.62
CA VAL A 210 -21.60 -13.82 5.62
C VAL A 210 -20.86 -14.03 6.92
N LYS A 211 -19.56 -14.24 6.84
CA LYS A 211 -18.65 -14.30 7.99
C LYS A 211 -17.41 -13.46 7.72
N ILE A 212 -16.97 -12.74 8.74
CA ILE A 212 -15.67 -12.04 8.74
C ILE A 212 -14.72 -12.89 9.60
N ALA A 213 -13.61 -13.30 9.01
CA ALA A 213 -12.57 -14.03 9.71
C ALA A 213 -11.76 -13.09 10.62
N GLU A 214 -11.07 -13.66 11.60
CA GLU A 214 -10.19 -12.93 12.48
C GLU A 214 -8.99 -12.35 11.70
N PRO A 215 -8.43 -11.20 12.12
CA PRO A 215 -7.16 -10.71 11.63
C PRO A 215 -6.00 -11.64 12.07
N LEU A 216 -4.80 -11.40 11.57
CA LEU A 216 -3.66 -12.29 11.77
C LEU A 216 -3.36 -12.63 13.26
N LEU A 217 -3.45 -11.63 14.14
CA LEU A 217 -3.18 -11.81 15.57
C LEU A 217 -4.40 -12.26 16.40
N GLY A 218 -5.54 -12.52 15.73
CA GLY A 218 -6.76 -12.97 16.38
C GLY A 218 -7.36 -11.95 17.33
N GLU A 219 -8.08 -12.41 18.34
CA GLU A 219 -8.74 -11.55 19.31
C GLU A 219 -7.73 -10.71 20.11
N VAL A 220 -8.13 -9.47 20.40
CA VAL A 220 -7.41 -8.58 21.31
C VAL A 220 -7.73 -8.98 22.74
N GLY A 221 -6.72 -9.32 23.54
CA GLY A 221 -6.91 -9.60 24.95
C GLY A 221 -7.21 -8.36 25.78
N SER A 222 -7.56 -8.57 27.06
CA SER A 222 -7.94 -7.49 27.98
C SER A 222 -6.76 -6.62 28.43
N ASP A 223 -5.54 -7.15 28.38
CA ASP A 223 -4.30 -6.47 28.77
C ASP A 223 -3.08 -7.06 28.04
N ALA A 224 -1.91 -6.47 28.27
CA ALA A 224 -0.68 -6.84 27.59
C ALA A 224 -0.19 -8.27 27.87
N THR A 225 -0.71 -8.94 28.89
CA THR A 225 -0.32 -10.30 29.29
C THR A 225 -1.17 -11.39 28.67
N VAL A 226 -2.31 -11.02 28.07
CA VAL A 226 -3.23 -11.98 27.45
C VAL A 226 -2.73 -12.33 26.06
N VAL A 227 -2.58 -13.62 25.80
CA VAL A 227 -2.15 -14.18 24.52
C VAL A 227 -3.14 -15.23 24.04
N ASN A 228 -3.07 -15.59 22.76
CA ASN A 228 -3.92 -16.59 22.12
C ASN A 228 -3.10 -17.48 21.18
N GLU A 229 -3.73 -18.52 20.63
CA GLU A 229 -3.07 -19.46 19.72
C GLU A 229 -2.63 -18.79 18.41
N ASP A 230 -3.34 -17.78 17.91
CA ASP A 230 -2.98 -17.05 16.69
C ASP A 230 -1.67 -16.28 16.90
N LYS A 231 -1.54 -15.55 18.01
CA LYS A 231 -0.30 -14.84 18.37
C LYS A 231 0.87 -15.79 18.56
N LYS A 232 0.60 -16.94 19.16
CA LYS A 232 1.63 -17.99 19.35
C LYS A 232 2.12 -18.51 18.00
N ALA A 233 1.21 -18.88 17.11
CA ALA A 233 1.57 -19.37 15.78
C ALA A 233 2.37 -18.34 14.99
N VAL A 234 1.94 -17.06 15.02
CA VAL A 234 2.65 -15.96 14.38
C VAL A 234 4.06 -15.78 14.97
N ALA A 235 4.19 -15.78 16.30
CA ALA A 235 5.48 -15.64 16.96
C ALA A 235 6.46 -16.74 16.58
N GLU A 236 5.99 -18.00 16.57
CA GLU A 236 6.80 -19.17 16.19
C GLU A 236 7.26 -19.09 14.73
N ILE A 237 6.33 -18.86 13.80
CA ILE A 237 6.61 -18.78 12.35
C ILE A 237 7.56 -17.62 12.03
N LEU A 238 7.27 -16.42 12.51
CA LEU A 238 8.12 -15.25 12.25
C LEU A 238 9.54 -15.43 12.78
N THR A 239 9.68 -16.04 13.97
CA THR A 239 10.99 -16.25 14.58
C THR A 239 11.78 -17.31 13.82
N GLU A 240 11.15 -18.41 13.43
CA GLU A 240 11.77 -19.47 12.62
C GLU A 240 12.28 -18.92 11.28
N GLU A 241 11.43 -18.20 10.56
CA GLU A 241 11.78 -17.56 9.28
C GLU A 241 12.91 -16.53 9.41
N ALA A 242 12.89 -15.71 10.46
CA ALA A 242 13.93 -14.72 10.68
C ALA A 242 15.28 -15.36 10.99
N VAL A 243 15.30 -16.41 11.80
CA VAL A 243 16.50 -17.19 12.16
C VAL A 243 17.09 -17.84 10.91
N GLU A 244 16.26 -18.49 10.10
CA GLU A 244 16.69 -19.13 8.85
C GLU A 244 17.27 -18.11 7.87
N LYS A 245 16.56 -17.00 7.63
CA LYS A 245 17.03 -15.93 6.72
C LYS A 245 18.32 -15.26 7.18
N ALA A 246 18.54 -15.19 8.49
CA ALA A 246 19.78 -14.66 9.06
C ALA A 246 20.95 -15.68 8.99
N GLY A 247 20.68 -16.93 8.61
CA GLY A 247 21.68 -17.97 8.43
C GLY A 247 22.08 -18.69 9.72
N TYR A 248 21.26 -18.65 10.76
CA TYR A 248 21.48 -19.37 12.00
C TYR A 248 20.73 -20.71 12.02
N ASP A 249 21.32 -21.71 12.67
CA ASP A 249 20.70 -23.02 12.85
C ASP A 249 19.57 -23.01 13.89
N SER A 250 19.59 -22.05 14.82
CA SER A 250 18.58 -21.89 15.86
C SER A 250 18.58 -20.48 16.44
N LEU A 251 17.50 -20.11 17.14
CA LEU A 251 17.43 -18.86 17.89
C LEU A 251 18.49 -18.78 18.99
N ASP A 252 18.78 -19.91 19.67
CA ASP A 252 19.81 -20.00 20.69
C ASP A 252 21.21 -19.77 20.10
N ALA A 253 21.49 -20.32 18.91
CA ALA A 253 22.77 -20.08 18.22
C ALA A 253 22.94 -18.59 17.88
N ALA A 254 21.88 -17.92 17.41
CA ALA A 254 21.91 -16.49 17.17
C ALA A 254 22.18 -15.69 18.45
N LYS A 255 21.57 -16.08 19.56
CA LYS A 255 21.78 -15.44 20.88
C LYS A 255 23.21 -15.60 21.37
N GLU A 256 23.80 -16.80 21.23
CA GLU A 256 25.19 -17.06 21.62
C GLU A 256 26.19 -16.19 20.84
N GLU A 257 25.86 -15.82 19.60
CA GLU A 257 26.63 -14.89 18.76
C GLU A 257 26.29 -13.43 19.01
N GLY A 258 25.39 -13.11 19.94
CA GLY A 258 25.01 -11.75 20.30
C GLY A 258 23.99 -11.13 19.36
N THR A 259 23.28 -11.95 18.57
CA THR A 259 22.26 -11.48 17.63
C THR A 259 20.88 -11.45 18.29
N ALA A 260 20.17 -10.33 18.11
CA ALA A 260 18.76 -10.17 18.46
C ALA A 260 17.91 -9.87 17.21
N PHE A 261 16.65 -10.26 17.27
CA PHE A 261 15.67 -9.99 16.21
C PHE A 261 14.64 -8.98 16.70
N VAL A 262 14.35 -7.98 15.91
CA VAL A 262 13.31 -6.98 16.19
C VAL A 262 12.28 -7.03 15.07
N PHE A 263 11.05 -7.40 15.40
CA PHE A 263 9.93 -7.32 14.47
C PHE A 263 9.27 -5.96 14.59
N MET A 264 9.32 -5.20 13.49
CA MET A 264 8.83 -3.83 13.44
C MET A 264 7.42 -3.79 12.84
N GLY A 265 6.45 -3.37 13.64
CA GLY A 265 5.12 -2.98 13.17
C GLY A 265 5.03 -1.48 12.91
N HIS A 266 3.94 -1.04 12.30
CA HIS A 266 3.69 0.38 12.07
C HIS A 266 3.43 1.13 13.38
N GLY A 267 2.62 0.52 14.25
CA GLY A 267 2.03 1.18 15.41
C GLY A 267 0.66 1.77 15.09
N THR A 268 -0.11 2.07 16.10
CA THR A 268 -1.44 2.68 15.96
C THR A 268 -1.87 3.34 17.25
N SER A 269 -2.60 4.45 17.15
CA SER A 269 -3.29 5.08 18.29
C SER A 269 -4.62 4.38 18.67
N HIS A 270 -5.12 3.46 17.84
CA HIS A 270 -6.30 2.65 18.11
C HIS A 270 -6.12 1.80 19.39
N THR A 271 -7.21 1.50 20.10
CA THR A 271 -7.16 0.68 21.33
C THR A 271 -6.58 -0.71 21.12
N ALA A 272 -6.67 -1.26 19.90
CA ALA A 272 -6.05 -2.54 19.52
C ALA A 272 -4.50 -2.51 19.52
N LYS A 273 -3.85 -1.36 19.73
CA LYS A 273 -2.39 -1.21 19.85
C LYS A 273 -1.76 -2.17 20.88
N ILE A 274 -2.54 -2.57 21.88
CA ILE A 274 -2.13 -3.54 22.89
C ILE A 274 -1.72 -4.89 22.28
N SER A 275 -2.16 -5.21 21.07
CA SER A 275 -1.76 -6.42 20.34
C SER A 275 -0.24 -6.50 20.14
N TYR A 276 0.44 -5.37 19.97
CA TYR A 276 1.91 -5.33 19.90
C TYR A 276 2.56 -5.73 21.22
N SER A 277 2.07 -5.20 22.34
CA SER A 277 2.57 -5.57 23.68
C SER A 277 2.25 -7.04 24.00
N GLN A 278 1.11 -7.54 23.56
CA GLN A 278 0.75 -8.96 23.68
C GLN A 278 1.69 -9.86 22.89
N MET A 279 2.12 -9.44 21.70
CA MET A 279 3.12 -10.17 20.93
C MET A 279 4.46 -10.24 21.65
N GLN A 280 4.89 -9.17 22.34
CA GLN A 280 6.08 -9.22 23.18
C GLN A 280 5.91 -10.20 24.35
N SER A 281 4.75 -10.20 24.99
CA SER A 281 4.44 -11.19 26.04
C SER A 281 4.48 -12.62 25.51
N GLN A 282 3.98 -12.83 24.29
CA GLN A 282 4.04 -14.14 23.63
C GLN A 282 5.48 -14.58 23.34
N MET A 283 6.35 -13.70 22.88
CA MET A 283 7.78 -14.00 22.69
C MET A 283 8.44 -14.39 24.00
N THR A 284 8.11 -13.68 25.08
CA THR A 284 8.61 -13.97 26.43
C THR A 284 8.13 -15.33 26.94
N ASP A 285 6.83 -15.63 26.76
CA ASP A 285 6.23 -16.92 27.17
C ASP A 285 6.84 -18.12 26.42
N LEU A 286 7.26 -17.92 25.18
CA LEU A 286 7.98 -18.93 24.39
C LEU A 286 9.46 -19.07 24.79
N GLY A 287 9.98 -18.21 25.67
CA GLY A 287 11.39 -18.18 26.04
C GLY A 287 12.32 -17.54 25.01
N TYR A 288 11.79 -16.72 24.12
CA TYR A 288 12.54 -16.03 23.06
C TYR A 288 13.20 -14.76 23.61
N GLU A 289 14.27 -14.91 24.37
CA GLU A 289 14.90 -13.81 25.10
C GLU A 289 15.59 -12.77 24.20
N ASN A 290 15.91 -13.10 22.96
CA ASN A 290 16.55 -12.23 21.98
C ASN A 290 15.60 -11.84 20.84
N VAL A 291 14.27 -11.85 21.07
CA VAL A 291 13.26 -11.42 20.12
C VAL A 291 12.42 -10.30 20.72
N PHE A 292 12.28 -9.21 19.99
CA PHE A 292 11.64 -8.00 20.44
C PHE A 292 10.61 -7.49 19.43
N ILE A 293 9.57 -6.83 19.94
CA ILE A 293 8.54 -6.17 19.13
C ILE A 293 8.75 -4.66 19.24
N GLY A 294 8.91 -4.02 18.09
CA GLY A 294 9.00 -2.57 17.97
C GLY A 294 7.92 -2.00 17.05
N THR A 295 7.65 -0.71 17.14
CA THR A 295 6.79 0.02 16.23
C THR A 295 7.44 1.30 15.73
N VAL A 296 7.14 1.66 14.47
CA VAL A 296 7.67 2.88 13.85
C VAL A 296 7.11 4.13 14.54
N GLU A 297 5.81 4.12 14.88
CA GLU A 297 5.17 5.27 15.54
C GLU A 297 5.39 5.33 17.05
N GLY A 298 5.97 4.30 17.66
CA GLY A 298 6.12 4.22 19.11
C GLY A 298 4.80 4.09 19.87
N GLU A 299 3.79 3.51 19.22
CA GLU A 299 2.47 3.24 19.79
C GLU A 299 2.13 1.74 19.71
N PRO A 300 2.08 1.05 20.86
CA PRO A 300 2.17 1.57 22.26
C PRO A 300 3.60 1.95 22.65
N GLU A 301 3.75 2.77 23.70
CA GLU A 301 5.03 3.37 24.13
C GLU A 301 6.13 2.33 24.44
N ASP A 302 5.76 1.19 24.99
CA ASP A 302 6.69 0.08 25.31
C ASP A 302 7.32 -0.56 24.06
N THR A 303 6.79 -0.27 22.87
CA THR A 303 7.30 -0.72 21.57
C THR A 303 8.05 0.37 20.81
N SER A 304 8.25 1.54 21.39
CA SER A 304 9.05 2.60 20.76
C SER A 304 10.50 2.17 20.60
N CYS A 305 11.19 2.75 19.62
CA CYS A 305 12.63 2.47 19.41
C CYS A 305 13.44 2.73 20.69
N GLU A 306 13.12 3.79 21.44
CA GLU A 306 13.80 4.12 22.70
C GLU A 306 13.57 3.08 23.79
N SER A 307 12.43 2.40 23.79
CA SER A 307 12.09 1.37 24.77
C SER A 307 12.67 0.00 24.44
N VAL A 308 12.93 -0.28 23.15
CA VAL A 308 13.35 -1.60 22.66
C VAL A 308 14.88 -1.69 22.50
N ILE A 309 15.55 -0.59 22.16
CA ILE A 309 17.02 -0.49 21.99
C ILE A 309 17.68 0.06 23.22
#